data_231650d81dc7ec80e0deba17454d768a
#
_entry.id   231650d81dc7ec80e0deba17454d768a
#
_cell.length_a   1.000
_cell.length_b   1.000
_cell.length_c   1.000
_cell.angle_alpha   90.00
_cell.angle_beta   90.00
_cell.angle_gamma   90.00
#
_symmetry.space_group_name_H-M   'P 1'
#
loop_
_entity.id
_entity.type
_entity.pdbx_description
1 polymer ?
#
loop_
_entity_poly.entity_id
_entity_poly.type
_entity_poly.pdbx_seq_one_letter_code
_entity_poly.pdbx_strand_id
1 'polypeptide(L)'
;MVTRISLIILLSGLCSCNKLDIKGLLMPTGDGVDKRFEQSMEINEGLKARSIEAHMDYTFYVATDPHVDDTHTNLERFNDTFRNDADASFGVILGDCIDVKDNLPRYLEALAYDSDRHSFDHSIYHVLGNHDTYFNGWLNFRELVGPSVYWFEVIFDGGGKDLYVSLDTATGSLGRKQTEWLKSLLATNRNDYRHCVIFTHTNFFYTDNSQAGSGNMPIEESFALMDFFGRHDVSLVLQGHDHYREDLTYANVRYTVLGAIHDGIENPEYLKINVDNEGINLDWQYIK
;
A
#
# COMPACT_ATOMS: atom_id res chain seq x y z
N MET A 1 1.70 44.97 -16.88
CA MET A 1 0.83 44.81 -15.71
C MET A 1 -0.27 43.75 -15.90
N VAL A 2 -0.55 43.34 -17.13
CA VAL A 2 -1.60 42.33 -17.46
C VAL A 2 -1.14 40.88 -17.20
N THR A 3 0.14 40.58 -17.30
CA THR A 3 0.68 39.20 -17.16
C THR A 3 0.70 38.65 -15.74
N ARG A 4 0.71 39.51 -14.70
CA ARG A 4 0.69 39.02 -13.29
C ARG A 4 -0.71 38.69 -12.79
N ILE A 5 -1.75 39.33 -13.34
CA ILE A 5 -3.14 39.07 -12.95
C ILE A 5 -3.64 37.75 -13.54
N SER A 6 -3.21 37.42 -14.76
CA SER A 6 -3.57 36.14 -15.40
C SER A 6 -3.01 34.92 -14.66
N LEU A 7 -1.81 35.02 -14.08
CA LEU A 7 -1.17 33.94 -13.34
C LEU A 7 -1.88 33.70 -11.98
N ILE A 8 -2.32 34.77 -11.31
CA ILE A 8 -3.03 34.68 -10.03
C ILE A 8 -4.44 34.08 -10.23
N ILE A 9 -5.12 34.39 -11.33
CA ILE A 9 -6.43 33.82 -11.66
C ILE A 9 -6.31 32.32 -12.03
N LEU A 10 -5.21 31.91 -12.68
CA LEU A 10 -4.95 30.49 -12.97
C LEU A 10 -4.68 29.69 -11.69
N LEU A 11 -3.90 30.24 -10.73
CA LEU A 11 -3.65 29.60 -9.44
C LEU A 11 -4.90 29.57 -8.54
N SER A 12 -5.75 30.59 -8.57
CA SER A 12 -7.00 30.59 -7.79
C SER A 12 -8.06 29.64 -8.36
N GLY A 13 -8.04 29.39 -9.68
CA GLY A 13 -8.90 28.38 -10.31
C GLY A 13 -8.50 26.94 -9.99
N LEU A 14 -7.23 26.68 -9.72
CA LEU A 14 -6.71 25.36 -9.34
C LEU A 14 -7.00 24.99 -7.88
N CYS A 15 -7.15 25.98 -6.99
CA CYS A 15 -7.47 25.75 -5.57
C CYS A 15 -8.92 25.31 -5.30
N SER A 16 -9.80 25.32 -6.30
CA SER A 16 -11.20 24.91 -6.11
C SER A 16 -11.50 23.46 -6.48
N CYS A 17 -10.52 22.72 -7.00
CA CYS A 17 -10.66 21.29 -7.28
C CYS A 17 -9.96 20.47 -6.18
N ASN A 18 -10.72 20.04 -5.18
CA ASN A 18 -10.28 19.10 -4.15
C ASN A 18 -9.82 17.72 -4.72
N LYS A 19 -9.82 17.55 -6.04
CA LYS A 19 -9.48 16.32 -6.75
C LYS A 19 -8.15 16.40 -7.53
N LEU A 20 -7.40 17.50 -7.41
CA LEU A 20 -6.13 17.66 -8.12
C LEU A 20 -4.96 17.64 -7.12
N ASP A 21 -4.16 16.60 -7.15
CA ASP A 21 -2.90 16.55 -6.39
C ASP A 21 -1.86 17.46 -7.06
N ILE A 22 -1.87 18.75 -6.67
CA ILE A 22 -0.91 19.74 -7.16
C ILE A 22 0.50 19.42 -6.65
N LYS A 23 0.62 18.82 -5.46
CA LYS A 23 1.92 18.39 -4.92
C LYS A 23 2.53 17.34 -5.82
N GLY A 24 1.81 16.26 -6.13
CA GLY A 24 2.28 15.21 -7.03
C GLY A 24 2.69 15.70 -8.41
N LEU A 25 1.99 16.68 -8.96
CA LEU A 25 2.33 17.27 -10.26
C LEU A 25 3.64 18.06 -10.26
N LEU A 26 4.02 18.68 -9.14
CA LEU A 26 5.16 19.61 -9.04
C LEU A 26 6.37 19.01 -8.32
N MET A 27 6.25 17.84 -7.70
CA MET A 27 7.30 17.26 -6.86
C MET A 27 8.19 16.29 -7.65
N PRO A 28 9.52 16.41 -7.54
CA PRO A 28 10.39 15.36 -8.03
C PRO A 28 10.24 14.12 -7.16
N THR A 29 9.93 12.98 -7.77
CA THR A 29 9.77 11.69 -7.08
C THR A 29 11.11 10.94 -6.91
N GLY A 30 12.19 11.45 -7.44
CA GLY A 30 13.52 10.82 -7.33
C GLY A 30 13.71 9.62 -8.27
N ASP A 31 14.06 8.47 -7.72
CA ASP A 31 14.33 7.25 -8.49
C ASP A 31 13.06 6.69 -9.14
N GLY A 32 13.13 6.34 -10.42
CA GLY A 32 12.03 5.68 -11.13
C GLY A 32 11.77 4.25 -10.61
N VAL A 33 10.58 3.71 -10.89
CA VAL A 33 10.10 2.42 -10.36
C VAL A 33 11.06 1.25 -10.63
N ASP A 34 11.64 1.14 -11.82
CA ASP A 34 12.60 0.08 -12.13
C ASP A 34 13.87 0.14 -11.26
N LYS A 35 14.31 1.36 -10.90
CA LYS A 35 15.46 1.54 -9.99
C LYS A 35 15.08 1.26 -8.55
N ARG A 36 13.89 1.69 -8.09
CA ARG A 36 13.39 1.33 -6.76
C ARG A 36 13.21 -0.18 -6.61
N PHE A 37 12.75 -0.84 -7.66
CA PHE A 37 12.68 -2.31 -7.72
C PHE A 37 14.05 -2.95 -7.52
N GLU A 38 15.09 -2.53 -8.26
CA GLU A 38 16.45 -3.07 -8.09
C GLU A 38 16.97 -2.90 -6.66
N GLN A 39 16.81 -1.71 -6.10
CA GLN A 39 17.21 -1.41 -4.73
C GLN A 39 16.41 -2.22 -3.70
N SER A 40 15.13 -2.48 -3.97
CA SER A 40 14.31 -3.36 -3.13
C SER A 40 14.80 -4.81 -3.17
N MET A 41 15.20 -5.30 -4.35
CA MET A 41 15.76 -6.66 -4.48
C MET A 41 17.10 -6.79 -3.75
N GLU A 42 17.98 -5.77 -3.80
CA GLU A 42 19.22 -5.74 -3.02
C GLU A 42 18.97 -5.85 -1.51
N ILE A 43 17.96 -5.16 -0.99
CA ILE A 43 17.55 -5.27 0.42
C ILE A 43 17.02 -6.69 0.71
N ASN A 44 16.17 -7.21 -0.18
CA ASN A 44 15.56 -8.54 -0.01
C ASN A 44 16.58 -9.66 0.06
N GLU A 45 17.69 -9.58 -0.69
CA GLU A 45 18.78 -10.55 -0.64
C GLU A 45 19.47 -10.60 0.74
N GLY A 46 19.51 -9.47 1.45
CA GLY A 46 20.08 -9.38 2.80
C GLY A 46 19.13 -9.83 3.91
N LEU A 47 17.87 -10.03 3.62
CA LEU A 47 16.84 -10.40 4.59
C LEU A 47 16.64 -11.92 4.61
N LYS A 48 16.39 -12.48 5.81
CA LYS A 48 15.94 -13.87 5.94
C LYS A 48 14.61 -14.08 5.24
N ALA A 49 14.31 -15.33 4.88
CA ALA A 49 13.00 -15.70 4.34
C ALA A 49 11.87 -15.14 5.24
N ARG A 50 10.92 -14.48 4.61
CA ARG A 50 9.80 -13.82 5.28
C ARG A 50 8.66 -14.80 5.41
N SER A 51 8.57 -15.45 6.56
CA SER A 51 7.45 -16.31 6.89
C SER A 51 6.89 -15.94 8.24
N ILE A 52 5.57 -16.01 8.35
CA ILE A 52 4.81 -15.85 9.58
C ILE A 52 4.21 -17.21 9.90
N GLU A 53 4.41 -17.70 11.12
CA GLU A 53 3.72 -18.87 11.63
C GLU A 53 2.35 -18.46 12.16
N ALA A 54 1.29 -19.13 11.73
CA ALA A 54 -0.07 -18.84 12.17
C ALA A 54 -0.89 -20.12 12.35
N HIS A 55 -2.07 -19.99 12.91
CA HIS A 55 -3.10 -21.04 12.84
C HIS A 55 -3.70 -21.10 11.44
N MET A 56 -4.42 -22.18 11.14
CA MET A 56 -5.11 -22.33 9.84
C MET A 56 -6.07 -21.18 9.56
N ASP A 57 -6.71 -20.70 10.61
CA ASP A 57 -7.56 -19.51 10.63
C ASP A 57 -6.80 -18.40 11.35
N TYR A 58 -6.54 -17.31 10.66
CA TYR A 58 -5.78 -16.18 11.20
C TYR A 58 -6.37 -14.85 10.76
N THR A 59 -5.97 -13.79 11.47
CA THR A 59 -6.46 -12.44 11.24
C THR A 59 -5.30 -11.50 10.91
N PHE A 60 -5.52 -10.55 10.00
CA PHE A 60 -4.62 -9.43 9.80
C PHE A 60 -5.38 -8.11 9.61
N TYR A 61 -4.68 -7.00 9.83
CA TYR A 61 -5.27 -5.67 9.82
C TYR A 61 -4.70 -4.85 8.68
N VAL A 62 -5.53 -4.01 8.04
CA VAL A 62 -5.11 -3.18 6.92
C VAL A 62 -5.66 -1.77 7.06
N ALA A 63 -4.78 -0.79 6.95
CA ALA A 63 -5.13 0.62 6.84
C ALA A 63 -4.35 1.27 5.69
N THR A 64 -4.71 2.49 5.31
CA THR A 64 -4.07 3.22 4.22
C THR A 64 -4.09 4.71 4.45
N ASP A 65 -3.19 5.41 3.77
CA ASP A 65 -3.20 6.87 3.65
C ASP A 65 -3.29 7.59 5.02
N PRO A 66 -2.41 7.23 6.00
CA PRO A 66 -2.36 7.96 7.27
C PRO A 66 -1.83 9.39 7.11
N HIS A 67 -1.11 9.71 6.04
CA HIS A 67 -0.62 11.05 5.72
C HIS A 67 -0.12 11.81 6.95
N VAL A 68 0.76 11.17 7.72
CA VAL A 68 1.29 11.76 8.95
C VAL A 68 1.93 13.11 8.66
N ASP A 69 1.41 14.13 9.32
CA ASP A 69 1.91 15.50 9.28
C ASP A 69 2.26 15.99 10.71
N ASP A 70 1.58 17.01 11.23
CA ASP A 70 1.73 17.48 12.60
C ASP A 70 0.95 16.63 13.61
N THR A 71 -0.01 15.82 13.14
CA THR A 71 -0.85 14.92 13.93
C THR A 71 -0.86 13.51 13.35
N HIS A 72 -1.13 12.50 14.18
CA HIS A 72 -1.12 11.08 13.80
C HIS A 72 -2.00 10.22 14.72
N THR A 73 -3.01 10.83 15.32
CA THR A 73 -3.87 10.20 16.33
C THR A 73 -4.60 8.96 15.80
N ASN A 74 -5.08 9.01 14.56
CA ASN A 74 -5.78 7.88 13.96
C ASN A 74 -4.84 6.70 13.71
N LEU A 75 -3.61 6.97 13.28
CA LEU A 75 -2.59 5.93 13.11
C LEU A 75 -2.23 5.26 14.45
N GLU A 76 -2.05 6.04 15.51
CA GLU A 76 -1.80 5.49 16.85
C GLU A 76 -2.95 4.60 17.32
N ARG A 77 -4.19 5.04 17.15
CA ARG A 77 -5.38 4.25 17.53
C ARG A 77 -5.51 2.95 16.71
N PHE A 78 -5.23 3.01 15.41
CA PHE A 78 -5.16 1.82 14.58
C PHE A 78 -4.09 0.86 15.10
N ASN A 79 -2.87 1.36 15.36
CA ASN A 79 -1.76 0.58 15.87
C ASN A 79 -2.07 -0.05 17.24
N ASP A 80 -2.67 0.72 18.15
CA ASP A 80 -3.09 0.23 19.46
C ASP A 80 -4.15 -0.87 19.33
N THR A 81 -5.14 -0.68 18.45
CA THR A 81 -6.19 -1.68 18.21
C THR A 81 -5.60 -2.97 17.68
N PHE A 82 -4.73 -2.89 16.69
CA PHE A 82 -4.03 -4.03 16.11
C PHE A 82 -3.16 -4.76 17.16
N ARG A 83 -2.34 -4.03 17.92
CA ARG A 83 -1.42 -4.62 18.92
C ARG A 83 -2.14 -5.24 20.11
N ASN A 84 -3.33 -4.78 20.43
CA ASN A 84 -4.13 -5.32 21.53
C ASN A 84 -5.00 -6.53 21.13
N ASP A 85 -5.08 -6.85 19.84
CA ASP A 85 -5.75 -8.06 19.36
C ASP A 85 -4.78 -9.25 19.37
N ALA A 86 -4.93 -10.17 20.32
CA ALA A 86 -4.06 -11.33 20.46
C ALA A 86 -4.15 -12.33 19.28
N ASP A 87 -5.23 -12.23 18.49
CA ASP A 87 -5.45 -13.09 17.33
C ASP A 87 -4.88 -12.47 16.03
N ALA A 88 -4.36 -11.25 16.11
CA ALA A 88 -3.77 -10.56 14.96
C ALA A 88 -2.38 -11.12 14.63
N SER A 89 -2.21 -11.64 13.44
CA SER A 89 -0.93 -12.17 12.96
C SER A 89 0.00 -11.06 12.43
N PHE A 90 -0.54 -10.06 11.72
CA PHE A 90 0.21 -8.91 11.19
C PHE A 90 -0.71 -7.76 10.79
N GLY A 91 -0.12 -6.59 10.57
CA GLY A 91 -0.76 -5.42 10.03
C GLY A 91 -0.16 -5.00 8.69
N VAL A 92 -0.88 -4.17 7.91
CA VAL A 92 -0.41 -3.60 6.64
C VAL A 92 -0.83 -2.14 6.55
N ILE A 93 0.09 -1.29 6.11
CA ILE A 93 -0.21 0.08 5.69
C ILE A 93 0.00 0.18 4.17
N LEU A 94 -1.06 0.50 3.43
CA LEU A 94 -1.06 0.48 1.96
C LEU A 94 -0.49 1.76 1.33
N GLY A 95 0.47 2.42 1.97
CA GLY A 95 1.17 3.57 1.42
C GLY A 95 0.62 4.91 1.87
N ASP A 96 1.24 5.98 1.34
CA ASP A 96 1.05 7.37 1.74
C ASP A 96 1.14 7.50 3.27
N CYS A 97 2.22 6.91 3.80
CA CYS A 97 2.52 6.89 5.22
C CYS A 97 2.68 8.31 5.79
N ILE A 98 3.19 9.21 4.98
CA ILE A 98 3.55 10.58 5.32
C ILE A 98 3.06 11.57 4.25
N ASP A 99 2.79 12.81 4.63
CA ASP A 99 2.50 13.88 3.68
C ASP A 99 3.78 14.39 2.98
N VAL A 100 4.88 14.48 3.72
CA VAL A 100 6.21 14.83 3.19
C VAL A 100 7.31 14.07 3.94
N LYS A 101 8.44 13.83 3.28
CA LYS A 101 9.56 12.99 3.80
C LYS A 101 10.05 13.33 5.21
N ASP A 102 9.94 14.59 5.62
CA ASP A 102 10.43 15.05 6.93
C ASP A 102 9.52 14.56 8.09
N ASN A 103 8.35 14.03 7.78
CA ASN A 103 7.40 13.46 8.74
C ASN A 103 7.64 11.95 9.02
N LEU A 104 8.54 11.31 8.28
CA LEU A 104 8.80 9.86 8.45
C LEU A 104 9.21 9.48 9.89
N PRO A 105 10.03 10.26 10.62
CA PRO A 105 10.31 9.94 12.02
C PRO A 105 9.06 9.93 12.92
N ARG A 106 8.11 10.85 12.70
CA ARG A 106 6.85 10.88 13.45
C ARG A 106 5.96 9.67 13.12
N TYR A 107 5.91 9.28 11.86
CA TYR A 107 5.21 8.06 11.44
C TYR A 107 5.75 6.83 12.15
N LEU A 108 7.07 6.68 12.20
CA LEU A 108 7.73 5.57 12.89
C LEU A 108 7.51 5.62 14.41
N GLU A 109 7.50 6.82 15.01
CA GLU A 109 7.18 7.03 16.41
C GLU A 109 5.73 6.60 16.72
N ALA A 110 4.75 6.99 15.89
CA ALA A 110 3.34 6.60 16.03
C ALA A 110 3.14 5.07 15.99
N LEU A 111 3.98 4.37 15.25
CA LEU A 111 4.00 2.91 15.22
C LEU A 111 4.86 2.28 16.32
N ALA A 112 5.51 3.08 17.18
CA ALA A 112 6.51 2.62 18.12
C ALA A 112 7.61 1.76 17.47
N TYR A 113 8.04 2.18 16.28
CA TYR A 113 9.03 1.48 15.47
C TYR A 113 10.41 1.63 16.09
N ASP A 114 11.07 0.51 16.35
CA ASP A 114 12.44 0.50 16.87
C ASP A 114 13.42 0.37 15.69
N SER A 115 14.13 1.48 15.36
CA SER A 115 15.06 1.55 14.24
C SER A 115 16.28 0.62 14.38
N ASP A 116 16.59 0.14 15.58
CA ASP A 116 17.68 -0.81 15.81
C ASP A 116 17.31 -2.23 15.36
N ARG A 117 16.04 -2.45 15.09
CA ARG A 117 15.51 -3.68 14.54
C ARG A 117 15.11 -3.48 13.09
N HIS A 118 16.05 -3.50 12.17
CA HIS A 118 15.79 -3.70 10.72
C HIS A 118 15.12 -5.06 10.46
N SER A 119 14.22 -5.48 11.29
CA SER A 119 13.57 -6.76 11.17
C SER A 119 12.10 -6.54 10.90
N PHE A 120 11.59 -7.25 9.93
CA PHE A 120 10.18 -7.57 9.77
C PHE A 120 9.58 -8.32 11.00
N ASP A 121 10.28 -8.32 12.13
CA ASP A 121 9.80 -8.78 13.44
C ASP A 121 8.69 -7.88 14.00
N HIS A 122 8.46 -6.74 13.34
CA HIS A 122 7.29 -5.94 13.62
C HIS A 122 6.20 -6.39 12.68
N SER A 123 5.15 -6.78 13.26
CA SER A 123 3.90 -7.19 12.73
C SER A 123 3.27 -6.23 11.70
N ILE A 124 3.91 -5.16 11.24
CA ILE A 124 3.37 -4.21 10.26
C ILE A 124 4.23 -4.19 8.99
N TYR A 125 3.60 -4.53 7.86
CA TYR A 125 4.16 -4.47 6.52
C TYR A 125 3.75 -3.16 5.82
N HIS A 126 4.62 -2.63 4.99
CA HIS A 126 4.43 -1.33 4.36
C HIS A 126 4.44 -1.43 2.85
N VAL A 127 3.48 -0.78 2.22
CA VAL A 127 3.48 -0.50 0.77
C VAL A 127 3.98 0.92 0.57
N LEU A 128 4.66 1.19 -0.53
CA LEU A 128 5.11 2.54 -0.87
C LEU A 128 3.99 3.31 -1.58
N GLY A 129 3.61 4.47 -1.05
CA GLY A 129 2.69 5.40 -1.69
C GLY A 129 3.40 6.51 -2.47
N ASN A 130 2.65 7.35 -3.19
CA ASN A 130 3.23 8.43 -3.98
C ASN A 130 3.79 9.55 -3.09
N HIS A 131 3.15 9.91 -1.99
CA HIS A 131 3.66 10.90 -1.03
C HIS A 131 4.97 10.45 -0.40
N ASP A 132 5.15 9.16 -0.15
CA ASP A 132 6.39 8.59 0.38
C ASP A 132 7.58 8.78 -0.57
N THR A 133 7.33 9.06 -1.86
CA THR A 133 8.39 9.31 -2.86
C THR A 133 8.72 10.79 -3.05
N TYR A 134 7.88 11.72 -2.59
CA TYR A 134 8.06 13.15 -2.83
C TYR A 134 9.36 13.68 -2.22
N PHE A 135 10.00 14.63 -2.90
CA PHE A 135 11.28 15.25 -2.49
C PHE A 135 12.40 14.24 -2.25
N ASN A 136 12.47 13.16 -3.04
CA ASN A 136 13.36 12.01 -2.84
C ASN A 136 13.10 11.24 -1.55
N GLY A 137 11.85 11.20 -1.09
CA GLY A 137 11.44 10.49 0.13
C GLY A 137 11.75 9.00 0.10
N TRP A 138 11.81 8.39 -1.09
CA TRP A 138 12.24 7.00 -1.27
C TRP A 138 13.57 6.67 -0.56
N LEU A 139 14.52 7.58 -0.53
CA LEU A 139 15.81 7.33 0.15
C LEU A 139 15.60 7.08 1.65
N ASN A 140 14.78 7.92 2.28
CA ASN A 140 14.45 7.79 3.71
C ASN A 140 13.58 6.55 3.95
N PHE A 141 12.55 6.33 3.11
CA PHE A 141 11.69 5.16 3.22
C PHE A 141 12.50 3.86 3.13
N ARG A 142 13.36 3.75 2.12
CA ARG A 142 14.22 2.60 1.91
C ARG A 142 15.13 2.29 3.10
N GLU A 143 15.69 3.34 3.73
CA GLU A 143 16.63 3.20 4.84
C GLU A 143 15.94 2.90 6.17
N LEU A 144 14.77 3.47 6.40
CA LEU A 144 14.09 3.42 7.71
C LEU A 144 12.91 2.45 7.75
N VAL A 145 12.24 2.21 6.62
CA VAL A 145 11.10 1.29 6.52
C VAL A 145 11.49 0.00 5.81
N GLY A 146 12.09 0.12 4.62
CA GLY A 146 12.55 -1.05 3.88
C GLY A 146 12.22 -1.04 2.39
N PRO A 147 12.14 -2.22 1.75
CA PRO A 147 11.87 -2.35 0.33
C PRO A 147 10.42 -2.01 -0.01
N SER A 148 10.19 -1.46 -1.22
CA SER A 148 8.84 -1.22 -1.75
C SER A 148 8.24 -2.45 -2.44
N VAL A 149 9.09 -3.39 -2.88
CA VAL A 149 8.67 -4.62 -3.56
C VAL A 149 9.21 -5.82 -2.81
N TYR A 150 8.33 -6.69 -2.36
CA TYR A 150 8.67 -7.92 -1.64
C TYR A 150 7.49 -8.88 -1.65
N TRP A 151 7.72 -10.09 -1.17
CA TRP A 151 6.68 -11.07 -0.84
C TRP A 151 7.01 -11.76 0.48
N PHE A 152 5.99 -12.30 1.13
CA PHE A 152 6.11 -13.16 2.29
C PHE A 152 5.03 -14.22 2.28
N GLU A 153 5.19 -15.22 3.12
CA GLU A 153 4.20 -16.29 3.27
C GLU A 153 3.72 -16.40 4.71
N VAL A 154 2.47 -16.75 4.87
CA VAL A 154 1.92 -17.23 6.14
C VAL A 154 1.86 -18.74 6.07
N ILE A 155 2.58 -19.40 6.97
CA ILE A 155 2.64 -20.86 7.08
C ILE A 155 1.72 -21.25 8.23
N PHE A 156 0.75 -22.11 7.97
CA PHE A 156 -0.22 -22.49 8.97
C PHE A 156 -0.16 -23.99 9.30
N ASP A 157 -0.81 -24.36 10.41
CA ASP A 157 -0.85 -25.72 10.92
C ASP A 157 -1.22 -26.73 9.81
N GLY A 158 -0.45 -27.80 9.71
CA GLY A 158 -0.61 -28.81 8.65
C GLY A 158 0.24 -28.57 7.40
N GLY A 159 1.05 -27.51 7.38
CA GLY A 159 2.04 -27.21 6.32
C GLY A 159 1.48 -26.52 5.08
N GLY A 160 0.24 -26.03 5.13
CA GLY A 160 -0.32 -25.17 4.10
C GLY A 160 0.20 -23.74 4.24
N LYS A 161 0.05 -22.93 3.18
CA LYS A 161 0.56 -21.57 3.19
C LYS A 161 -0.22 -20.62 2.27
N ASP A 162 -0.19 -19.34 2.60
CA ASP A 162 -0.76 -18.24 1.82
C ASP A 162 0.34 -17.28 1.37
N LEU A 163 0.20 -16.71 0.18
CA LEU A 163 1.16 -15.81 -0.44
C LEU A 163 0.67 -14.35 -0.34
N TYR A 164 1.56 -13.48 0.12
CA TYR A 164 1.36 -12.05 0.18
C TYR A 164 2.44 -11.32 -0.62
N VAL A 165 2.03 -10.42 -1.52
CA VAL A 165 2.95 -9.71 -2.42
C VAL A 165 2.70 -8.21 -2.33
N SER A 166 3.73 -7.44 -2.00
CA SER A 166 3.73 -5.99 -2.06
C SER A 166 4.31 -5.51 -3.38
N LEU A 167 3.59 -4.62 -4.07
CA LEU A 167 3.99 -4.03 -5.33
C LEU A 167 4.16 -2.52 -5.21
N ASP A 168 5.21 -1.99 -5.82
CA ASP A 168 5.45 -0.55 -5.95
C ASP A 168 4.64 0.01 -7.13
N THR A 169 3.56 0.69 -6.80
CA THR A 169 2.72 1.42 -7.75
C THR A 169 2.75 2.93 -7.51
N ALA A 170 3.64 3.41 -6.65
CA ALA A 170 3.70 4.80 -6.17
C ALA A 170 3.81 5.87 -7.27
N THR A 171 4.30 5.52 -8.45
CA THR A 171 4.39 6.43 -9.61
C THR A 171 3.45 6.05 -10.75
N GLY A 172 2.38 5.32 -10.45
CA GLY A 172 1.34 4.96 -11.41
C GLY A 172 1.75 3.88 -12.43
N SER A 173 2.78 3.08 -12.16
CA SER A 173 3.22 1.99 -13.04
C SER A 173 4.08 0.99 -12.27
N LEU A 174 4.00 -0.31 -12.64
CA LEU A 174 4.92 -1.33 -12.11
C LEU A 174 6.32 -1.23 -12.72
N GLY A 175 6.45 -0.61 -13.87
CA GLY A 175 7.67 -0.67 -14.66
C GLY A 175 7.95 -2.08 -15.23
N ARG A 176 9.02 -2.19 -16.02
CA ARG A 176 9.32 -3.44 -16.72
C ARG A 176 9.88 -4.53 -15.79
N LYS A 177 10.82 -4.18 -14.94
CA LYS A 177 11.55 -5.16 -14.10
C LYS A 177 10.64 -5.81 -13.06
N GLN A 178 9.84 -5.01 -12.38
CA GLN A 178 8.87 -5.52 -11.41
C GLN A 178 7.80 -6.39 -12.08
N THR A 179 7.32 -6.02 -13.27
CA THR A 179 6.37 -6.81 -14.04
C THR A 179 6.95 -8.18 -14.44
N GLU A 180 8.20 -8.23 -14.90
CA GLU A 180 8.88 -9.50 -15.25
C GLU A 180 9.07 -10.39 -14.01
N TRP A 181 9.48 -9.80 -12.89
CA TRP A 181 9.62 -10.51 -11.62
C TRP A 181 8.28 -11.07 -11.12
N LEU A 182 7.21 -10.27 -11.13
CA LEU A 182 5.87 -10.69 -10.68
C LEU A 182 5.34 -11.86 -11.53
N LYS A 183 5.53 -11.79 -12.86
CA LYS A 183 5.17 -12.88 -13.76
C LYS A 183 5.92 -14.16 -13.41
N SER A 184 7.22 -14.07 -13.13
CA SER A 184 8.03 -15.22 -12.72
C SER A 184 7.58 -15.78 -11.38
N LEU A 185 7.32 -14.92 -10.40
CA LEU A 185 6.90 -15.31 -9.05
C LEU A 185 5.60 -16.10 -9.09
N LEU A 186 4.55 -15.58 -9.75
CA LEU A 186 3.25 -16.24 -9.78
C LEU A 186 3.26 -17.51 -10.68
N ALA A 187 3.96 -17.48 -11.81
CA ALA A 187 4.07 -18.66 -12.68
C ALA A 187 4.77 -19.84 -11.99
N THR A 188 5.72 -19.57 -11.10
CA THR A 188 6.53 -20.62 -10.46
C THR A 188 5.89 -21.12 -9.16
N ASN A 189 5.34 -20.22 -8.34
CA ASN A 189 5.03 -20.54 -6.96
C ASN A 189 3.53 -20.54 -6.63
N ARG A 190 2.67 -19.93 -7.47
CA ARG A 190 1.25 -19.70 -7.11
C ARG A 190 0.51 -20.97 -6.68
N ASN A 191 0.77 -22.09 -7.33
CA ASN A 191 0.10 -23.36 -7.05
C ASN A 191 0.47 -23.99 -5.69
N ASP A 192 1.50 -23.49 -5.03
CA ASP A 192 1.93 -23.95 -3.72
C ASP A 192 1.15 -23.28 -2.57
N TYR A 193 0.27 -22.30 -2.89
CA TYR A 193 -0.42 -21.49 -1.90
C TYR A 193 -1.95 -21.62 -2.02
N ARG A 194 -2.62 -21.65 -0.85
CA ARG A 194 -4.08 -21.63 -0.74
C ARG A 194 -4.65 -20.32 -1.29
N HIS A 195 -4.22 -19.20 -0.74
CA HIS A 195 -4.59 -17.86 -1.14
C HIS A 195 -3.39 -17.05 -1.66
N CYS A 196 -3.67 -16.08 -2.52
CA CYS A 196 -2.70 -15.08 -2.96
C CYS A 196 -3.31 -13.70 -2.80
N VAL A 197 -2.68 -12.85 -2.00
CA VAL A 197 -3.11 -11.47 -1.75
C VAL A 197 -2.04 -10.51 -2.27
N ILE A 198 -2.47 -9.51 -3.04
CA ILE A 198 -1.61 -8.45 -3.58
C ILE A 198 -1.91 -7.16 -2.83
N PHE A 199 -0.86 -6.47 -2.41
CA PHE A 199 -0.91 -5.14 -1.84
C PHE A 199 -0.37 -4.13 -2.84
N THR A 200 -1.13 -3.08 -3.12
CA THR A 200 -0.70 -1.93 -3.93
C THR A 200 -1.16 -0.65 -3.25
N HIS A 201 -0.56 0.48 -3.60
CA HIS A 201 -1.09 1.76 -3.17
C HIS A 201 -2.11 2.28 -4.18
N THR A 202 -1.70 2.45 -5.44
CA THR A 202 -2.53 3.07 -6.48
C THR A 202 -3.71 2.18 -6.87
N ASN A 203 -4.89 2.78 -6.96
CA ASN A 203 -6.11 2.13 -7.44
C ASN A 203 -6.03 1.83 -8.95
N PHE A 204 -6.49 0.64 -9.37
CA PHE A 204 -6.52 0.22 -10.77
C PHE A 204 -7.76 0.69 -11.52
N PHE A 205 -8.77 1.15 -10.81
CA PHE A 205 -10.04 1.56 -11.40
C PHE A 205 -10.14 3.08 -11.46
N TYR A 206 -10.68 3.56 -12.58
CA TYR A 206 -11.01 4.97 -12.75
C TYR A 206 -12.49 5.13 -12.47
N THR A 207 -12.81 5.80 -11.38
CA THR A 207 -14.18 6.14 -11.00
C THR A 207 -14.35 7.65 -10.98
N ASP A 208 -15.59 8.13 -10.80
CA ASP A 208 -15.87 9.55 -10.62
C ASP A 208 -15.18 10.15 -9.38
N ASN A 209 -14.75 9.29 -8.45
CA ASN A 209 -14.06 9.66 -7.23
C ASN A 209 -12.54 9.63 -7.36
N SER A 210 -11.98 9.00 -8.40
CA SER A 210 -10.54 8.92 -8.60
C SER A 210 -9.90 10.29 -8.66
N GLN A 211 -8.75 10.43 -8.01
CA GLN A 211 -8.01 11.69 -7.96
C GLN A 211 -7.38 12.00 -9.32
N ALA A 212 -7.80 13.08 -9.96
CA ALA A 212 -7.24 13.49 -11.24
C ALA A 212 -5.80 13.99 -11.08
N GLY A 213 -4.86 13.38 -11.79
CA GLY A 213 -3.46 13.82 -11.85
C GLY A 213 -2.55 13.29 -10.76
N SER A 214 -3.01 12.40 -9.91
CA SER A 214 -2.22 11.85 -8.79
C SER A 214 -1.55 10.51 -9.10
N GLY A 215 -1.04 10.31 -10.31
CA GLY A 215 -0.23 9.14 -10.64
C GLY A 215 -1.01 7.83 -10.78
N ASN A 216 -2.27 7.93 -11.15
CA ASN A 216 -3.11 6.75 -11.47
C ASN A 216 -2.46 5.90 -12.57
N MET A 217 -2.61 4.60 -12.46
CA MET A 217 -2.03 3.66 -13.41
C MET A 217 -2.68 3.82 -14.79
N PRO A 218 -1.90 3.76 -15.90
CA PRO A 218 -2.48 3.73 -17.25
C PRO A 218 -3.49 2.62 -17.42
N ILE A 219 -4.59 2.91 -18.09
CA ILE A 219 -5.73 2.00 -18.21
C ILE A 219 -5.35 0.65 -18.82
N GLU A 220 -4.46 0.67 -19.83
CA GLU A 220 -3.97 -0.54 -20.48
C GLU A 220 -3.13 -1.40 -19.54
N GLU A 221 -2.32 -0.79 -18.69
CA GLU A 221 -1.51 -1.49 -17.69
C GLU A 221 -2.41 -2.09 -16.60
N SER A 222 -3.40 -1.34 -16.11
CA SER A 222 -4.39 -1.82 -15.14
C SER A 222 -5.13 -3.04 -15.66
N PHE A 223 -5.70 -2.98 -16.86
CA PHE A 223 -6.41 -4.13 -17.44
C PHE A 223 -5.49 -5.33 -17.68
N ALA A 224 -4.26 -5.11 -18.14
CA ALA A 224 -3.30 -6.18 -18.34
C ALA A 224 -2.93 -6.89 -17.03
N LEU A 225 -2.79 -6.13 -15.94
CA LEU A 225 -2.53 -6.67 -14.61
C LEU A 225 -3.74 -7.42 -14.06
N MET A 226 -4.94 -6.85 -14.16
CA MET A 226 -6.16 -7.49 -13.68
C MET A 226 -6.44 -8.81 -14.42
N ASP A 227 -6.23 -8.87 -15.73
CA ASP A 227 -6.33 -10.09 -16.52
C ASP A 227 -5.23 -11.11 -16.13
N PHE A 228 -4.02 -10.63 -15.87
CA PHE A 228 -2.93 -11.46 -15.38
C PHE A 228 -3.23 -12.05 -14.00
N PHE A 229 -3.77 -11.26 -13.07
CA PHE A 229 -4.16 -11.73 -11.73
C PHE A 229 -5.27 -12.78 -11.79
N GLY A 230 -6.29 -12.56 -12.64
CA GLY A 230 -7.35 -13.57 -12.86
C GLY A 230 -6.84 -14.89 -13.38
N ARG A 231 -5.85 -14.88 -14.29
CA ARG A 231 -5.24 -16.10 -14.83
C ARG A 231 -4.32 -16.83 -13.84
N HIS A 232 -3.91 -16.18 -12.76
CA HIS A 232 -3.05 -16.76 -11.73
C HIS A 232 -3.77 -16.91 -10.38
N ASP A 233 -5.12 -16.94 -10.40
CA ASP A 233 -5.96 -17.18 -9.22
C ASP A 233 -5.56 -16.31 -8.01
N VAL A 234 -5.26 -15.02 -8.24
CA VAL A 234 -5.12 -14.05 -7.16
C VAL A 234 -6.46 -13.93 -6.46
N SER A 235 -6.46 -14.04 -5.13
CA SER A 235 -7.70 -14.04 -4.35
C SER A 235 -8.22 -12.64 -4.06
N LEU A 236 -7.30 -11.72 -3.74
CA LEU A 236 -7.62 -10.38 -3.26
C LEU A 236 -6.51 -9.39 -3.66
N VAL A 237 -6.91 -8.19 -4.08
CA VAL A 237 -6.02 -7.02 -4.24
C VAL A 237 -6.52 -5.91 -3.32
N LEU A 238 -5.64 -5.43 -2.44
CA LEU A 238 -5.92 -4.33 -1.52
C LEU A 238 -5.18 -3.07 -1.97
N GLN A 239 -5.90 -1.94 -2.01
CA GLN A 239 -5.47 -0.69 -2.60
C GLN A 239 -5.88 0.51 -1.74
N GLY A 240 -5.16 1.64 -1.85
CA GLY A 240 -5.44 2.90 -1.18
C GLY A 240 -5.60 4.06 -2.15
N HIS A 241 -4.93 5.21 -1.86
CA HIS A 241 -4.70 6.35 -2.75
C HIS A 241 -5.90 7.28 -2.96
N ASP A 242 -7.08 6.76 -3.24
CA ASP A 242 -8.24 7.58 -3.61
C ASP A 242 -9.06 8.09 -2.40
N HIS A 243 -8.70 7.64 -1.19
CA HIS A 243 -9.29 8.05 0.09
C HIS A 243 -10.79 7.72 0.22
N TYR A 244 -11.31 6.78 -0.54
CA TYR A 244 -12.68 6.31 -0.43
C TYR A 244 -12.75 4.78 -0.53
N ARG A 245 -13.82 4.23 0.00
CA ARG A 245 -14.06 2.79 -0.02
C ARG A 245 -14.69 2.36 -1.33
N GLU A 246 -14.12 1.34 -1.96
CA GLU A 246 -14.72 0.62 -3.08
C GLU A 246 -14.41 -0.88 -2.97
N ASP A 247 -15.33 -1.71 -3.44
CA ASP A 247 -15.18 -3.16 -3.45
C ASP A 247 -15.83 -3.72 -4.71
N LEU A 248 -15.07 -4.41 -5.52
CA LEU A 248 -15.54 -4.95 -6.79
C LEU A 248 -14.83 -6.26 -7.13
N THR A 249 -15.42 -7.02 -8.03
CA THR A 249 -14.84 -8.27 -8.54
C THR A 249 -14.67 -8.19 -10.05
N TYR A 250 -13.46 -8.52 -10.51
CA TYR A 250 -13.16 -8.64 -11.94
C TYR A 250 -12.30 -9.89 -12.17
N ALA A 251 -12.61 -10.68 -13.21
CA ALA A 251 -11.89 -11.91 -13.55
C ALA A 251 -11.69 -12.88 -12.35
N ASN A 252 -12.71 -13.00 -11.49
CA ASN A 252 -12.73 -13.77 -10.24
C ASN A 252 -11.76 -13.28 -9.15
N VAL A 253 -11.12 -12.14 -9.32
CA VAL A 253 -10.30 -11.48 -8.31
C VAL A 253 -11.12 -10.40 -7.62
N ARG A 254 -11.09 -10.35 -6.30
CA ARG A 254 -11.67 -9.26 -5.52
C ARG A 254 -10.67 -8.11 -5.41
N TYR A 255 -11.13 -6.90 -5.67
CA TYR A 255 -10.37 -5.66 -5.54
C TYR A 255 -11.06 -4.78 -4.52
N THR A 256 -10.33 -4.36 -3.51
CA THR A 256 -10.85 -3.53 -2.44
C THR A 256 -9.97 -2.30 -2.27
N VAL A 257 -10.55 -1.13 -2.47
CA VAL A 257 -9.93 0.17 -2.18
C VAL A 257 -10.37 0.60 -0.79
N LEU A 258 -9.42 1.05 0.02
CA LEU A 258 -9.70 1.51 1.38
C LEU A 258 -9.77 3.04 1.43
N GLY A 259 -10.62 3.54 2.32
CA GLY A 259 -10.63 4.94 2.70
C GLY A 259 -9.40 5.30 3.54
N ALA A 260 -8.97 6.57 3.47
CA ALA A 260 -7.83 7.06 4.23
C ALA A 260 -8.10 7.09 5.74
N ILE A 261 -7.02 6.96 6.53
CA ILE A 261 -7.09 7.09 7.99
C ILE A 261 -6.43 8.37 8.51
N HIS A 262 -6.01 9.32 7.66
CA HIS A 262 -5.36 10.54 8.14
C HIS A 262 -6.24 11.32 9.13
N ASP A 263 -5.62 12.06 10.03
CA ASP A 263 -6.34 12.92 10.97
C ASP A 263 -7.18 13.95 10.19
N GLY A 264 -8.40 14.19 10.64
CA GLY A 264 -9.34 15.08 9.96
C GLY A 264 -10.35 14.38 9.03
N ILE A 265 -10.18 13.10 8.75
CA ILE A 265 -11.22 12.30 8.06
C ILE A 265 -12.39 12.06 9.02
N GLU A 266 -13.59 12.28 8.51
CA GLU A 266 -14.82 11.91 9.24
C GLU A 266 -15.04 10.40 9.12
N ASN A 267 -15.10 9.71 10.26
CA ASN A 267 -15.26 8.25 10.36
C ASN A 267 -14.16 7.46 9.63
N PRO A 268 -12.88 7.64 10.01
CA PRO A 268 -11.78 6.86 9.43
C PRO A 268 -12.01 5.36 9.67
N GLU A 269 -11.79 4.56 8.62
CA GLU A 269 -12.05 3.12 8.68
C GLU A 269 -10.82 2.30 8.26
N TYR A 270 -10.75 1.08 8.76
CA TYR A 270 -9.73 0.09 8.43
C TYR A 270 -10.38 -1.28 8.23
N LEU A 271 -9.63 -2.23 7.70
CA LEU A 271 -10.07 -3.62 7.56
C LEU A 271 -9.44 -4.51 8.64
N LYS A 272 -10.29 -5.30 9.30
CA LYS A 272 -9.92 -6.54 9.96
C LYS A 272 -10.25 -7.69 9.01
N ILE A 273 -9.26 -8.47 8.62
CA ILE A 273 -9.40 -9.51 7.60
C ILE A 273 -9.17 -10.87 8.23
N ASN A 274 -10.18 -11.72 8.12
CA ASN A 274 -10.12 -13.10 8.59
C ASN A 274 -9.90 -14.03 7.40
N VAL A 275 -8.88 -14.88 7.49
CA VAL A 275 -8.49 -15.84 6.45
C VAL A 275 -8.68 -17.24 6.98
N ASP A 276 -9.42 -18.06 6.24
CA ASP A 276 -9.70 -19.45 6.57
C ASP A 276 -9.72 -20.33 5.30
N ASN A 277 -10.12 -21.59 5.43
CA ASN A 277 -10.24 -22.51 4.30
C ASN A 277 -11.43 -22.20 3.37
N GLU A 278 -12.39 -21.42 3.82
CA GLU A 278 -13.57 -21.04 3.04
C GLU A 278 -13.29 -19.78 2.21
N GLY A 279 -12.30 -18.96 2.64
CA GLY A 279 -11.91 -17.77 1.90
C GLY A 279 -11.29 -16.64 2.73
N ILE A 280 -11.41 -15.43 2.21
CA ILE A 280 -10.91 -14.20 2.81
C ILE A 280 -12.12 -13.29 3.11
N ASN A 281 -12.40 -13.07 4.39
CA ASN A 281 -13.52 -12.29 4.87
C ASN A 281 -13.07 -10.90 5.32
N LEU A 282 -13.64 -9.85 4.74
CA LEU A 282 -13.32 -8.44 5.03
C LEU A 282 -14.33 -7.89 6.02
N ASP A 283 -13.87 -7.43 7.18
CA ASP A 283 -14.67 -6.79 8.22
C ASP A 283 -14.23 -5.33 8.39
N TRP A 284 -15.10 -4.40 8.00
CA TRP A 284 -14.84 -2.97 8.06
C TRP A 284 -15.06 -2.44 9.47
N GLN A 285 -14.05 -1.81 10.02
CA GLN A 285 -14.03 -1.26 11.36
C GLN A 285 -13.76 0.24 11.33
N TYR A 286 -14.31 0.99 12.28
CA TYR A 286 -14.05 2.42 12.45
C TYR A 286 -12.99 2.65 13.53
N ILE A 287 -12.08 3.58 13.29
CA ILE A 287 -11.16 4.08 14.32
C ILE A 287 -11.97 4.93 15.31
N LYS A 288 -11.87 4.60 16.61
CA LYS A 288 -12.64 5.22 17.70
C LYS A 288 -11.77 6.10 18.57
#